data_bd2775aff7ae9c1b08b0709d819496d4
#
_entry.id   bd2775aff7ae9c1b08b0709d819496d4
#
_cell.length_a   1.000
_cell.length_b   1.000
_cell.length_c   1.000
_cell.angle_alpha   90.00
_cell.angle_beta   90.00
_cell.angle_gamma   90.00
#
_symmetry.space_group_name_H-M   'P 1'
#
loop_
_entity.id
_entity.type
_entity.pdbx_description
1 polymer ?
#
loop_
_entity_poly.entity_id
_entity_poly.type
_entity_poly.pdbx_seq_one_letter_code
_entity_poly.pdbx_strand_id
1 'polypeptide(L)'
;MIHHTCLLSAVRTVIRADSDPVRQALFANLKESHVLVRLVFAVHEALRNTAASALLVSSYGLGVFLTVTAPRDRRASLLSVARHANARRQVARIAACLEPGACEQLNTRVAALPGRVVQSGVEVMKSRASFVRAFRVVRRIDQTHGFLVACRAAAAIAWYARAKAILRAQRPEAVVVSSDTNPEEVGFTAAARALAIPTIFISHAYPTPFSPPLAFDLSILGGQAEVDARRRRGPITGEILLAGLEGESTSLDATQFDRREPVVGIFAPKAVSWERLASVIADCRHYLRARQIVIRWHPSMLEPPRLSHRLSDMSGIVESPKTAKLADVARQCDWVIADENSSVHLPVLKLGIPSIAVKQLGRYPETRTDMYGLVRDRIVPPAVSSIRDMQRDALAAFFSNGWAARFQRYDASYARPKAAIEIEMRAAIERLRHGVAAESIGA
;
A
#
# COMPACT_ATOMS: atom_id res chain seq x y z
N MET A 1 3.29 0.73 -31.76
CA MET A 1 4.25 -0.03 -30.95
C MET A 1 4.17 0.37 -29.46
N ILE A 2 4.27 1.64 -29.10
CA ILE A 2 4.25 2.17 -27.72
C ILE A 2 3.05 1.68 -26.88
N HIS A 3 1.83 1.74 -27.40
CA HIS A 3 0.63 1.28 -26.69
C HIS A 3 0.67 -0.19 -26.26
N HIS A 4 1.25 -1.05 -27.10
CA HIS A 4 1.38 -2.47 -26.77
C HIS A 4 2.37 -2.69 -25.64
N THR A 5 3.51 -2.00 -25.67
CA THR A 5 4.54 -2.10 -24.63
C THR A 5 4.02 -1.62 -23.27
N CYS A 6 3.29 -0.49 -23.23
CA CYS A 6 2.70 0.02 -21.99
C CYS A 6 1.64 -0.94 -21.39
N LEU A 7 0.77 -1.51 -22.22
CA LEU A 7 -0.25 -2.45 -21.77
C LEU A 7 0.37 -3.74 -21.20
N LEU A 8 1.34 -4.32 -21.90
CA LEU A 8 2.06 -5.51 -21.41
C LEU A 8 2.87 -5.23 -20.15
N SER A 9 3.45 -4.04 -20.03
CA SER A 9 4.12 -3.61 -18.81
C SER A 9 3.16 -3.59 -17.63
N ALA A 10 1.95 -3.06 -17.79
CA ALA A 10 0.92 -3.07 -16.76
C ALA A 10 0.58 -4.49 -16.29
N VAL A 11 0.36 -5.40 -17.23
CA VAL A 11 0.07 -6.81 -16.92
C VAL A 11 1.23 -7.46 -16.16
N ARG A 12 2.48 -7.29 -16.61
CA ARG A 12 3.67 -7.83 -15.93
C ARG A 12 3.84 -7.26 -14.53
N THR A 13 3.56 -5.99 -14.33
CA THR A 13 3.62 -5.34 -13.02
C THR A 13 2.66 -5.98 -12.02
N VAL A 14 1.40 -6.23 -12.43
CA VAL A 14 0.42 -6.91 -11.58
C VAL A 14 0.85 -8.34 -11.28
N ILE A 15 1.30 -9.10 -12.27
CA ILE A 15 1.76 -10.50 -12.06
C ILE A 15 2.90 -10.53 -11.04
N ARG A 16 3.93 -9.70 -11.22
CA ARG A 16 5.08 -9.65 -10.33
C ARG A 16 4.67 -9.34 -8.89
N ALA A 17 3.78 -8.36 -8.71
CA ALA A 17 3.30 -7.98 -7.39
C ALA A 17 2.44 -9.06 -6.73
N ASP A 18 1.63 -9.76 -7.51
CA ASP A 18 0.72 -10.79 -7.02
C ASP A 18 1.41 -12.16 -6.85
N SER A 19 2.61 -12.34 -7.37
CA SER A 19 3.48 -13.48 -7.07
C SER A 19 4.10 -13.41 -5.66
N ASP A 20 3.83 -12.32 -4.90
CA ASP A 20 4.23 -12.18 -3.50
C ASP A 20 3.56 -13.27 -2.63
N PRO A 21 4.34 -14.11 -1.91
CA PRO A 21 3.81 -15.15 -1.04
C PRO A 21 2.78 -14.66 0.00
N VAL A 22 2.92 -13.41 0.50
CA VAL A 22 1.92 -12.83 1.41
C VAL A 22 0.61 -12.56 0.68
N ARG A 23 0.67 -12.07 -0.56
CA ARG A 23 -0.54 -11.91 -1.37
C ARG A 23 -1.16 -13.26 -1.71
N GLN A 24 -0.35 -14.26 -2.01
CA GLN A 24 -0.85 -15.62 -2.25
C GLN A 24 -1.52 -16.19 -0.98
N ALA A 25 -0.94 -16.00 0.20
CA ALA A 25 -1.57 -16.37 1.47
C ALA A 25 -2.88 -15.60 1.74
N LEU A 26 -2.93 -14.30 1.43
CA LEU A 26 -4.16 -13.51 1.51
C LEU A 26 -5.23 -14.00 0.53
N PHE A 27 -4.83 -14.40 -0.67
CA PHE A 27 -5.76 -15.00 -1.65
C PHE A 27 -6.29 -16.36 -1.21
N ALA A 28 -5.46 -17.19 -0.59
CA ALA A 28 -5.87 -18.45 0.03
C ALA A 28 -6.90 -18.21 1.14
N ASN A 29 -6.61 -17.27 2.06
CA ASN A 29 -7.56 -16.90 3.12
C ASN A 29 -8.89 -16.35 2.57
N LEU A 30 -8.86 -15.55 1.49
CA LEU A 30 -10.09 -15.09 0.83
C LEU A 30 -10.91 -16.26 0.28
N LYS A 31 -10.24 -17.25 -0.31
CA LYS A 31 -10.89 -18.47 -0.80
C LYS A 31 -11.59 -19.24 0.32
N GLU A 32 -11.03 -19.24 1.53
CA GLU A 32 -11.57 -19.97 2.69
C GLU A 32 -12.70 -19.22 3.41
N SER A 33 -12.64 -17.87 3.44
CA SER A 33 -13.49 -17.06 4.31
C SER A 33 -14.88 -16.72 3.76
N HIS A 34 -15.08 -16.73 2.44
CA HIS A 34 -16.33 -16.32 1.80
C HIS A 34 -16.96 -17.41 0.93
N VAL A 35 -18.21 -17.77 1.24
CA VAL A 35 -18.96 -18.83 0.50
C VAL A 35 -19.06 -18.51 -0.99
N LEU A 36 -19.38 -17.25 -1.36
CA LEU A 36 -19.44 -16.83 -2.77
C LEU A 36 -18.08 -16.92 -3.46
N VAL A 37 -17.00 -16.56 -2.77
CA VAL A 37 -15.64 -16.67 -3.32
C VAL A 37 -15.30 -18.14 -3.53
N ARG A 38 -15.60 -19.01 -2.56
CA ARG A 38 -15.41 -20.47 -2.71
C ARG A 38 -16.17 -21.02 -3.91
N LEU A 39 -17.43 -20.61 -4.09
CA LEU A 39 -18.24 -21.04 -5.23
C LEU A 39 -17.62 -20.60 -6.56
N VAL A 40 -17.21 -19.34 -6.69
CA VAL A 40 -16.55 -18.83 -7.91
C VAL A 40 -15.26 -19.60 -8.20
N PHE A 41 -14.47 -19.92 -7.18
CA PHE A 41 -13.25 -20.72 -7.34
C PHE A 41 -13.58 -22.17 -7.77
N ALA A 42 -14.61 -22.79 -7.17
CA ALA A 42 -15.03 -24.14 -7.55
C ALA A 42 -15.51 -24.19 -9.01
N VAL A 43 -16.31 -23.22 -9.44
CA VAL A 43 -16.74 -23.08 -10.84
C VAL A 43 -15.54 -22.87 -11.76
N HIS A 44 -14.60 -22.00 -11.38
CA HIS A 44 -13.38 -21.79 -12.18
C HIS A 44 -12.55 -23.07 -12.30
N GLU A 45 -12.35 -23.81 -11.21
CA GLU A 45 -11.59 -25.06 -11.21
C GLU A 45 -12.26 -26.14 -12.08
N ALA A 46 -13.60 -26.24 -12.03
CA ALA A 46 -14.36 -27.14 -12.89
C ALA A 46 -14.27 -26.78 -14.38
N LEU A 47 -14.11 -25.49 -14.69
CA LEU A 47 -13.98 -24.94 -16.04
C LEU A 47 -12.53 -24.75 -16.50
N ARG A 48 -11.57 -25.14 -15.67
CA ARG A 48 -10.15 -24.90 -15.91
C ARG A 48 -9.73 -25.39 -17.30
N ASN A 49 -8.93 -24.56 -17.99
CA ASN A 49 -8.45 -24.81 -19.36
C ASN A 49 -9.50 -24.74 -20.47
N THR A 50 -10.77 -24.45 -20.18
CA THR A 50 -11.80 -24.25 -21.17
C THR A 50 -11.93 -22.80 -21.63
N ALA A 51 -12.69 -22.55 -22.69
CA ALA A 51 -13.07 -21.20 -23.10
C ALA A 51 -13.93 -20.49 -22.03
N ALA A 52 -14.70 -21.25 -21.25
CA ALA A 52 -15.54 -20.73 -20.17
C ALA A 52 -14.71 -20.17 -19.01
N SER A 53 -13.57 -20.77 -18.65
CA SER A 53 -12.61 -20.20 -17.69
C SER A 53 -12.10 -18.83 -18.17
N ALA A 54 -11.72 -18.71 -19.43
CA ALA A 54 -11.28 -17.44 -20.01
C ALA A 54 -12.39 -16.37 -20.01
N LEU A 55 -13.64 -16.77 -20.23
CA LEU A 55 -14.81 -15.88 -20.11
C LEU A 55 -15.03 -15.42 -18.66
N LEU A 56 -14.91 -16.33 -17.70
CA LEU A 56 -15.06 -16.00 -16.27
C LEU A 56 -13.99 -14.97 -15.81
N VAL A 57 -12.73 -15.17 -16.19
CA VAL A 57 -11.66 -14.19 -15.92
C VAL A 57 -11.94 -12.86 -16.63
N SER A 58 -12.40 -12.91 -17.87
CA SER A 58 -12.71 -11.72 -18.67
C SER A 58 -13.92 -10.94 -18.11
N SER A 59 -14.91 -11.63 -17.53
CA SER A 59 -16.08 -10.99 -16.90
C SER A 59 -15.68 -10.09 -15.73
N TYR A 60 -14.63 -10.45 -14.99
CA TYR A 60 -14.07 -9.59 -13.95
C TYR A 60 -13.50 -8.29 -14.52
N GLY A 61 -12.79 -8.37 -15.65
CA GLY A 61 -12.35 -7.20 -16.41
C GLY A 61 -13.53 -6.38 -16.95
N LEU A 62 -14.59 -7.05 -17.45
CA LEU A 62 -15.81 -6.38 -17.91
C LEU A 62 -16.49 -5.62 -16.79
N GLY A 63 -16.54 -6.15 -15.57
CA GLY A 63 -17.04 -5.44 -14.39
C GLY A 63 -16.37 -4.07 -14.17
N VAL A 64 -15.10 -3.91 -14.52
CA VAL A 64 -14.39 -2.64 -14.47
C VAL A 64 -14.98 -1.62 -15.46
N PHE A 65 -15.44 -2.04 -16.64
CA PHE A 65 -16.10 -1.15 -17.59
C PHE A 65 -17.46 -0.67 -17.10
N LEU A 66 -18.11 -1.43 -16.25
CA LEU A 66 -19.41 -1.09 -15.66
C LEU A 66 -19.28 -0.22 -14.40
N THR A 67 -18.09 -0.16 -13.79
CA THR A 67 -17.83 0.78 -12.70
C THR A 67 -17.58 2.17 -13.27
N VAL A 68 -18.09 3.22 -12.63
CA VAL A 68 -17.92 4.57 -13.11
C VAL A 68 -16.98 5.37 -12.29
N THR A 69 -16.24 6.09 -13.04
CA THR A 69 -15.56 7.32 -12.62
C THR A 69 -16.39 8.47 -13.13
N ALA A 70 -16.86 9.33 -12.25
CA ALA A 70 -17.40 10.61 -12.64
C ALA A 70 -16.29 11.66 -12.49
N PRO A 71 -15.59 12.07 -13.57
CA PRO A 71 -14.83 13.28 -13.50
C PRO A 71 -15.83 14.41 -13.38
N ARG A 72 -15.60 15.35 -12.49
CA ARG A 72 -16.27 16.65 -12.52
C ARG A 72 -15.84 17.37 -13.80
N ASP A 73 -16.69 18.21 -14.36
CA ASP A 73 -16.43 18.94 -15.62
C ASP A 73 -15.28 19.99 -15.53
N ARG A 74 -14.55 20.03 -14.44
CA ARG A 74 -13.40 20.92 -14.26
C ARG A 74 -12.12 20.25 -14.74
N ARG A 75 -11.36 20.92 -15.59
CA ARG A 75 -9.99 20.56 -15.97
C ARG A 75 -9.11 20.77 -14.76
N ALA A 76 -8.87 19.72 -13.99
CA ALA A 76 -7.85 19.76 -12.95
C ALA A 76 -6.47 19.61 -13.59
N SER A 77 -5.49 20.37 -13.09
CA SER A 77 -4.10 20.24 -13.55
C SER A 77 -3.54 18.84 -13.23
N LEU A 78 -3.88 18.30 -12.06
CA LEU A 78 -3.49 16.95 -11.66
C LEU A 78 -4.70 16.05 -11.48
N LEU A 79 -4.65 14.86 -12.06
CA LEU A 79 -5.64 13.82 -11.85
C LEU A 79 -5.07 12.75 -10.92
N SER A 80 -5.66 12.57 -9.76
CA SER A 80 -5.21 11.56 -8.80
C SER A 80 -6.08 10.32 -8.79
N VAL A 81 -5.42 9.16 -8.68
CA VAL A 81 -6.04 7.85 -8.59
C VAL A 81 -5.55 7.18 -7.31
N ALA A 82 -6.47 6.99 -6.34
CA ALA A 82 -6.12 6.41 -5.04
C ALA A 82 -7.31 5.61 -4.47
N ARG A 83 -7.18 4.30 -4.46
CA ARG A 83 -8.25 3.40 -4.04
C ARG A 83 -8.39 3.26 -2.53
N HIS A 84 -7.28 3.12 -1.83
CA HIS A 84 -7.25 2.86 -0.39
C HIS A 84 -7.19 4.13 0.44
N ALA A 85 -7.68 4.09 1.67
CA ALA A 85 -7.67 5.25 2.58
C ALA A 85 -6.26 5.82 2.80
N ASN A 86 -5.24 4.96 2.96
CA ASN A 86 -3.84 5.39 3.09
C ASN A 86 -3.35 6.09 1.82
N ALA A 87 -3.65 5.52 0.64
CA ALA A 87 -3.30 6.12 -0.64
C ALA A 87 -3.96 7.50 -0.81
N ARG A 88 -5.25 7.61 -0.48
CA ARG A 88 -5.97 8.90 -0.52
C ARG A 88 -5.37 9.96 0.39
N ARG A 89 -4.91 9.57 1.59
CA ARG A 89 -4.22 10.51 2.50
C ARG A 89 -2.92 11.03 1.91
N GLN A 90 -2.12 10.16 1.27
CA GLN A 90 -0.89 10.59 0.62
C GLN A 90 -1.16 11.53 -0.56
N VAL A 91 -2.16 11.24 -1.39
CA VAL A 91 -2.60 12.15 -2.45
C VAL A 91 -3.09 13.49 -1.88
N ALA A 92 -3.79 13.48 -0.74
CA ALA A 92 -4.22 14.70 -0.08
C ALA A 92 -3.04 15.57 0.38
N ARG A 93 -1.87 14.98 0.70
CA ARG A 93 -0.63 15.77 0.96
C ARG A 93 -0.19 16.55 -0.26
N ILE A 94 -0.25 15.95 -1.46
CA ILE A 94 0.04 16.67 -2.71
C ILE A 94 -0.97 17.79 -2.91
N ALA A 95 -2.26 17.49 -2.75
CA ALA A 95 -3.31 18.49 -2.92
C ALA A 95 -3.17 19.68 -1.94
N ALA A 96 -2.73 19.43 -0.71
CA ALA A 96 -2.50 20.46 0.30
C ALA A 96 -1.29 21.38 -0.01
N CYS A 97 -0.34 20.90 -0.82
CA CYS A 97 0.81 21.69 -1.25
C CYS A 97 0.50 22.59 -2.44
N LEU A 98 -0.63 22.41 -3.10
CA LEU A 98 -1.01 23.10 -4.34
C LEU A 98 -2.19 24.05 -4.12
N GLU A 99 -2.51 24.83 -5.14
CA GLU A 99 -3.70 25.68 -5.11
C GLU A 99 -4.99 24.84 -4.99
N PRO A 100 -6.02 25.35 -4.29
CA PRO A 100 -7.28 24.66 -4.15
C PRO A 100 -7.90 24.29 -5.53
N GLY A 101 -8.20 23.01 -5.71
CA GLY A 101 -8.77 22.50 -6.97
C GLY A 101 -7.74 22.10 -8.03
N ALA A 102 -6.43 22.34 -7.83
CA ALA A 102 -5.39 21.92 -8.76
C ALA A 102 -5.26 20.38 -8.88
N CYS A 103 -5.58 19.63 -7.81
CA CYS A 103 -5.55 18.18 -7.80
C CYS A 103 -6.97 17.61 -7.61
N GLU A 104 -7.49 16.93 -8.61
CA GLU A 104 -8.77 16.24 -8.55
C GLU A 104 -8.58 14.76 -8.25
N GLN A 105 -9.29 14.27 -7.25
CA GLN A 105 -9.32 12.83 -6.97
C GLN A 105 -10.42 12.16 -7.78
N LEU A 106 -10.04 11.16 -8.56
CA LEU A 106 -10.99 10.36 -9.32
C LEU A 106 -11.88 9.52 -8.39
N ASN A 107 -13.18 9.70 -8.48
CA ASN A 107 -14.13 8.89 -7.74
C ASN A 107 -14.51 7.64 -8.54
N THR A 108 -14.02 6.48 -8.11
CA THR A 108 -14.18 5.20 -8.80
C THR A 108 -15.41 4.39 -8.38
N ARG A 109 -16.31 4.96 -7.54
CA ARG A 109 -17.43 4.24 -6.93
C ARG A 109 -18.81 4.54 -7.55
N VAL A 110 -18.88 5.38 -8.55
CA VAL A 110 -20.17 5.80 -9.14
C VAL A 110 -20.54 4.91 -10.31
N ALA A 111 -21.85 4.56 -10.50
CA ALA A 111 -22.33 3.72 -11.61
C ALA A 111 -22.10 4.33 -13.02
N ALA A 112 -21.83 3.52 -14.08
CA ALA A 112 -21.41 4.00 -15.39
C ALA A 112 -22.51 4.75 -16.14
N LEU A 113 -22.18 5.95 -16.59
CA LEU A 113 -22.97 6.60 -17.62
C LEU A 113 -22.76 5.86 -18.96
N PRO A 114 -23.83 5.48 -19.69
CA PRO A 114 -23.70 4.69 -20.93
C PRO A 114 -22.69 5.24 -21.94
N GLY A 115 -22.64 6.56 -22.14
CA GLY A 115 -21.69 7.20 -23.05
C GLY A 115 -20.20 6.94 -22.73
N ARG A 116 -19.85 6.74 -21.47
CA ARG A 116 -18.46 6.46 -21.08
C ARG A 116 -18.07 4.99 -21.27
N VAL A 117 -19.02 4.08 -21.13
CA VAL A 117 -18.83 2.67 -21.50
C VAL A 117 -18.51 2.60 -23.00
N VAL A 118 -19.27 3.32 -23.82
CA VAL A 118 -19.04 3.41 -25.26
C VAL A 118 -17.65 3.99 -25.57
N GLN A 119 -17.24 5.09 -24.93
CA GLN A 119 -15.90 5.65 -25.14
C GLN A 119 -14.78 4.66 -24.77
N SER A 120 -14.93 3.94 -23.68
CA SER A 120 -13.97 2.88 -23.30
C SER A 120 -13.93 1.75 -24.33
N GLY A 121 -15.09 1.35 -24.85
CA GLY A 121 -15.22 0.40 -25.96
C GLY A 121 -14.52 0.84 -27.24
N VAL A 122 -14.65 2.12 -27.60
CA VAL A 122 -13.94 2.71 -28.74
C VAL A 122 -12.42 2.60 -28.57
N GLU A 123 -11.87 2.84 -27.36
CA GLU A 123 -10.43 2.67 -27.11
C GLU A 123 -9.98 1.21 -27.24
N VAL A 124 -10.81 0.26 -26.83
CA VAL A 124 -10.53 -1.18 -27.06
C VAL A 124 -10.49 -1.47 -28.57
N MET A 125 -11.47 -0.99 -29.33
CA MET A 125 -11.54 -1.20 -30.78
C MET A 125 -10.36 -0.58 -31.52
N LYS A 126 -9.98 0.66 -31.19
CA LYS A 126 -8.78 1.33 -31.76
C LYS A 126 -7.48 0.54 -31.52
N SER A 127 -7.42 -0.22 -30.42
CA SER A 127 -6.23 -0.99 -30.03
C SER A 127 -6.48 -2.49 -29.99
N ARG A 128 -7.46 -3.00 -30.78
CA ARG A 128 -7.94 -4.40 -30.72
C ARG A 128 -6.83 -5.44 -30.74
N ALA A 129 -5.83 -5.28 -31.59
CA ALA A 129 -4.71 -6.24 -31.68
C ALA A 129 -3.91 -6.34 -30.37
N SER A 130 -3.69 -5.22 -29.69
CA SER A 130 -3.01 -5.18 -28.38
C SER A 130 -3.86 -5.85 -27.30
N PHE A 131 -5.18 -5.63 -27.32
CA PHE A 131 -6.10 -6.26 -26.37
C PHE A 131 -6.21 -7.77 -26.58
N VAL A 132 -6.29 -8.24 -27.83
CA VAL A 132 -6.31 -9.70 -28.13
C VAL A 132 -5.01 -10.37 -27.64
N ARG A 133 -3.85 -9.74 -27.86
CA ARG A 133 -2.58 -10.26 -27.33
C ARG A 133 -2.55 -10.25 -25.79
N ALA A 134 -3.04 -9.19 -25.15
CA ALA A 134 -3.11 -9.10 -23.70
C ALA A 134 -4.04 -10.18 -23.13
N PHE A 135 -5.17 -10.47 -23.74
CA PHE A 135 -6.06 -11.58 -23.34
C PHE A 135 -5.41 -12.96 -23.46
N ARG A 136 -4.63 -13.20 -24.53
CA ARG A 136 -3.83 -14.44 -24.63
C ARG A 136 -2.83 -14.56 -23.47
N VAL A 137 -2.20 -13.45 -23.06
CA VAL A 137 -1.31 -13.43 -21.92
C VAL A 137 -2.09 -13.72 -20.62
N VAL A 138 -3.27 -13.12 -20.42
CA VAL A 138 -4.11 -13.39 -19.24
C VAL A 138 -4.51 -14.85 -19.15
N ARG A 139 -4.89 -15.50 -20.27
CA ARG A 139 -5.18 -16.94 -20.29
C ARG A 139 -3.97 -17.77 -19.87
N ARG A 140 -2.78 -17.41 -20.31
CA ARG A 140 -1.54 -18.09 -19.90
C ARG A 140 -1.25 -17.87 -18.41
N ILE A 141 -1.53 -16.68 -17.90
CA ILE A 141 -1.38 -16.33 -16.47
C ILE A 141 -2.32 -17.19 -15.61
N ASP A 142 -3.57 -17.39 -16.05
CA ASP A 142 -4.53 -18.24 -15.35
C ASP A 142 -3.99 -19.66 -15.16
N GLN A 143 -3.35 -20.18 -16.19
CA GLN A 143 -2.73 -21.51 -16.17
C GLN A 143 -1.50 -21.61 -15.27
N THR A 144 -0.70 -20.53 -15.15
CA THR A 144 0.61 -20.55 -14.47
C THR A 144 0.60 -19.92 -13.07
N HIS A 145 -0.24 -18.92 -12.83
CA HIS A 145 -0.26 -18.12 -11.58
C HIS A 145 -1.62 -18.17 -10.86
N GLY A 146 -2.61 -18.79 -11.48
CA GLY A 146 -3.93 -18.98 -10.89
C GLY A 146 -4.92 -17.85 -11.13
N PHE A 147 -6.18 -18.16 -10.82
CA PHE A 147 -7.37 -17.39 -11.16
C PHE A 147 -7.34 -15.92 -10.68
N LEU A 148 -6.99 -15.68 -9.41
CA LEU A 148 -7.02 -14.30 -8.89
C LEU A 148 -5.98 -13.38 -9.54
N VAL A 149 -4.80 -13.92 -9.83
CA VAL A 149 -3.77 -13.16 -10.55
C VAL A 149 -4.24 -12.84 -11.96
N ALA A 150 -4.87 -13.79 -12.63
CA ALA A 150 -5.46 -13.58 -13.95
C ALA A 150 -6.60 -12.55 -13.94
N CYS A 151 -7.49 -12.59 -12.96
CA CYS A 151 -8.55 -11.59 -12.76
C CYS A 151 -7.98 -10.18 -12.55
N ARG A 152 -6.94 -10.05 -11.75
CA ARG A 152 -6.29 -8.74 -11.49
C ARG A 152 -5.56 -8.23 -12.73
N ALA A 153 -4.94 -9.11 -13.51
CA ALA A 153 -4.34 -8.76 -14.80
C ALA A 153 -5.40 -8.31 -15.81
N ALA A 154 -6.53 -9.01 -15.89
CA ALA A 154 -7.68 -8.62 -16.71
C ALA A 154 -8.24 -7.24 -16.29
N ALA A 155 -8.33 -6.99 -14.98
CA ALA A 155 -8.73 -5.68 -14.45
C ALA A 155 -7.75 -4.56 -14.86
N ALA A 156 -6.44 -4.80 -14.84
CA ALA A 156 -5.45 -3.80 -15.27
C ALA A 156 -5.59 -3.47 -16.76
N ILE A 157 -5.90 -4.45 -17.61
CA ILE A 157 -6.18 -4.25 -19.03
C ILE A 157 -7.43 -3.38 -19.22
N ALA A 158 -8.50 -3.68 -18.51
CA ALA A 158 -9.75 -2.91 -18.57
C ALA A 158 -9.55 -1.47 -18.06
N TRP A 159 -8.82 -1.30 -16.97
CA TRP A 159 -8.46 0.02 -16.45
C TRP A 159 -7.58 0.81 -17.43
N TYR A 160 -6.65 0.17 -18.12
CA TYR A 160 -5.86 0.84 -19.16
C TYR A 160 -6.73 1.45 -20.26
N ALA A 161 -7.69 0.69 -20.80
CA ALA A 161 -8.60 1.21 -21.84
C ALA A 161 -9.44 2.38 -21.32
N ARG A 162 -9.98 2.21 -20.11
CA ARG A 162 -10.82 3.22 -19.47
C ARG A 162 -10.03 4.48 -19.13
N ALA A 163 -8.84 4.33 -18.56
CA ALA A 163 -7.94 5.43 -18.26
C ALA A 163 -7.59 6.24 -19.51
N LYS A 164 -7.30 5.58 -20.63
CA LYS A 164 -7.07 6.28 -21.91
C LYS A 164 -8.25 7.16 -22.33
N ALA A 165 -9.47 6.65 -22.21
CA ALA A 165 -10.66 7.43 -22.55
C ALA A 165 -10.80 8.68 -21.63
N ILE A 166 -10.57 8.49 -20.32
CA ILE A 166 -10.64 9.57 -19.33
C ILE A 166 -9.53 10.61 -19.58
N LEU A 167 -8.29 10.16 -19.72
CA LEU A 167 -7.14 11.04 -19.87
C LEU A 167 -7.19 11.84 -21.18
N ARG A 168 -7.72 11.26 -22.27
CA ARG A 168 -7.96 12.01 -23.51
C ARG A 168 -9.04 13.08 -23.39
N ALA A 169 -10.07 12.81 -22.59
CA ALA A 169 -11.15 13.77 -22.37
C ALA A 169 -10.73 14.92 -21.45
N GLN A 170 -10.02 14.61 -20.37
CA GLN A 170 -9.64 15.57 -19.34
C GLN A 170 -8.34 16.30 -19.63
N ARG A 171 -7.38 15.62 -20.29
CA ARG A 171 -6.04 16.15 -20.61
C ARG A 171 -5.34 16.77 -19.37
N PRO A 172 -5.20 16.03 -18.26
CA PRO A 172 -4.49 16.56 -17.12
C PRO A 172 -3.01 16.76 -17.44
N GLU A 173 -2.36 17.69 -16.76
CA GLU A 173 -0.93 17.96 -16.90
C GLU A 173 -0.08 16.79 -16.32
N ALA A 174 -0.57 16.12 -15.27
CA ALA A 174 0.02 14.89 -14.75
C ALA A 174 -1.01 13.97 -14.07
N VAL A 175 -0.66 12.69 -13.96
CA VAL A 175 -1.43 11.68 -13.23
C VAL A 175 -0.70 11.32 -11.94
N VAL A 176 -1.39 11.44 -10.80
CA VAL A 176 -0.87 11.08 -9.48
C VAL A 176 -1.41 9.72 -9.06
N VAL A 177 -0.52 8.79 -8.69
CA VAL A 177 -0.86 7.49 -8.14
C VAL A 177 -0.11 7.23 -6.84
N SER A 178 -0.70 6.41 -5.97
CA SER A 178 -0.05 6.05 -4.70
C SER A 178 0.19 4.55 -4.57
N SER A 179 -0.21 3.75 -5.56
CA SER A 179 0.10 2.32 -5.62
C SER A 179 0.69 1.98 -6.99
N ASP A 180 1.76 1.22 -6.97
CA ASP A 180 2.44 0.71 -8.16
C ASP A 180 2.05 -0.75 -8.48
N THR A 181 1.09 -1.31 -7.75
CA THR A 181 0.70 -2.73 -7.84
C THR A 181 -0.80 -2.96 -7.94
N ASN A 182 -1.61 -1.95 -7.67
CA ASN A 182 -3.06 -2.08 -7.77
C ASN A 182 -3.48 -1.94 -9.25
N PRO A 183 -4.29 -2.86 -9.80
CA PRO A 183 -4.68 -2.87 -11.21
C PRO A 183 -5.20 -1.54 -11.75
N GLU A 184 -5.96 -0.78 -10.95
CA GLU A 184 -6.47 0.53 -11.32
C GLU A 184 -5.36 1.54 -11.56
N GLU A 185 -4.51 1.76 -10.57
CA GLU A 185 -3.41 2.73 -10.63
C GLU A 185 -2.37 2.33 -11.66
N VAL A 186 -2.09 1.01 -11.79
CA VAL A 186 -1.22 0.47 -12.84
C VAL A 186 -1.79 0.73 -14.24
N GLY A 187 -3.10 0.56 -14.43
CA GLY A 187 -3.79 0.85 -15.69
C GLY A 187 -3.72 2.33 -16.06
N PHE A 188 -3.95 3.23 -15.09
CA PHE A 188 -3.81 4.68 -15.28
C PHE A 188 -2.39 5.10 -15.61
N THR A 189 -1.38 4.59 -14.89
CA THR A 189 0.03 4.86 -15.16
C THR A 189 0.42 4.43 -16.58
N ALA A 190 0.02 3.25 -17.01
CA ALA A 190 0.30 2.76 -18.35
C ALA A 190 -0.42 3.59 -19.43
N ALA A 191 -1.64 4.03 -19.18
CA ALA A 191 -2.40 4.88 -20.10
C ALA A 191 -1.80 6.29 -20.21
N ALA A 192 -1.38 6.87 -19.09
CA ALA A 192 -0.70 8.17 -19.05
C ALA A 192 0.58 8.14 -19.89
N ARG A 193 1.43 7.14 -19.69
CA ARG A 193 2.64 6.94 -20.51
C ARG A 193 2.34 6.77 -22.00
N ALA A 194 1.29 6.01 -22.33
CA ALA A 194 0.88 5.84 -23.73
C ALA A 194 0.37 7.14 -24.38
N LEU A 195 0.02 8.14 -23.59
CA LEU A 195 -0.45 9.46 -24.00
C LEU A 195 0.59 10.56 -23.77
N ALA A 196 1.81 10.20 -23.37
CA ALA A 196 2.87 11.13 -22.98
C ALA A 196 2.45 12.13 -21.87
N ILE A 197 1.57 11.69 -20.96
CA ILE A 197 1.18 12.46 -19.79
C ILE A 197 2.12 12.08 -18.62
N PRO A 198 2.76 13.04 -17.96
CA PRO A 198 3.64 12.80 -16.82
C PRO A 198 2.96 12.04 -15.69
N THR A 199 3.75 11.25 -14.97
CA THR A 199 3.29 10.40 -13.89
C THR A 199 4.00 10.72 -12.58
N ILE A 200 3.24 10.93 -11.52
CA ILE A 200 3.73 11.18 -10.16
C ILE A 200 3.35 9.98 -9.29
N PHE A 201 4.34 9.39 -8.64
CA PHE A 201 4.13 8.38 -7.61
C PHE A 201 4.35 8.98 -6.22
N ILE A 202 3.41 8.77 -5.29
CA ILE A 202 3.62 9.08 -3.87
C ILE A 202 3.47 7.82 -3.04
N SER A 203 4.51 7.49 -2.28
CA SER A 203 4.53 6.27 -1.47
C SER A 203 3.52 6.34 -0.33
N HIS A 204 2.72 5.28 -0.16
CA HIS A 204 1.78 5.12 0.94
C HIS A 204 2.14 3.97 1.89
N ALA A 205 3.14 3.17 1.53
CA ALA A 205 3.64 2.04 2.29
C ALA A 205 5.07 1.71 1.86
N TYR A 206 5.88 1.23 2.79
CA TYR A 206 7.23 0.78 2.48
C TYR A 206 7.21 -0.40 1.51
N PRO A 207 8.12 -0.44 0.50
CA PRO A 207 8.08 -1.45 -0.55
C PRO A 207 8.38 -2.84 -0.01
N THR A 208 7.64 -3.81 -0.52
CA THR A 208 7.91 -5.22 -0.28
C THR A 208 8.99 -5.75 -1.23
N PRO A 209 9.58 -6.92 -0.96
CA PRO A 209 10.49 -7.59 -1.89
C PRO A 209 9.93 -7.78 -3.31
N PHE A 210 8.64 -7.78 -3.50
CA PHE A 210 7.94 -8.01 -4.77
C PHE A 210 7.43 -6.72 -5.44
N SER A 211 7.71 -5.57 -4.83
CA SER A 211 7.39 -4.28 -5.46
C SER A 211 8.14 -4.14 -6.79
N PRO A 212 7.49 -3.61 -7.82
CA PRO A 212 8.15 -3.37 -9.12
C PRO A 212 9.22 -2.28 -9.02
N PRO A 213 10.12 -2.16 -10.00
CA PRO A 213 10.97 -1.00 -10.15
C PRO A 213 10.14 0.28 -10.29
N LEU A 214 10.63 1.39 -9.75
CA LEU A 214 9.99 2.68 -9.95
C LEU A 214 10.30 3.23 -11.34
N ALA A 215 9.26 3.53 -12.07
CA ALA A 215 9.37 4.11 -13.41
C ALA A 215 8.34 5.23 -13.57
N PHE A 216 8.45 6.26 -12.76
CA PHE A 216 7.60 7.45 -12.77
C PHE A 216 8.46 8.67 -13.07
N ASP A 217 7.87 9.72 -13.63
CA ASP A 217 8.59 10.95 -13.94
C ASP A 217 8.99 11.67 -12.65
N LEU A 218 8.14 11.61 -11.61
CA LEU A 218 8.46 12.04 -10.25
C LEU A 218 8.02 10.97 -9.25
N SER A 219 8.93 10.57 -8.35
CA SER A 219 8.65 9.65 -7.24
C SER A 219 8.86 10.34 -5.90
N ILE A 220 7.79 10.49 -5.12
CA ILE A 220 7.80 11.08 -3.78
C ILE A 220 7.83 9.92 -2.76
N LEU A 221 8.94 9.76 -2.06
CA LEU A 221 9.23 8.60 -1.22
C LEU A 221 9.42 8.97 0.25
N GLY A 222 9.30 7.98 1.14
CA GLY A 222 9.46 8.15 2.57
C GLY A 222 10.88 8.52 2.98
N GLY A 223 11.88 7.86 2.42
CA GLY A 223 13.28 8.09 2.78
C GLY A 223 14.26 7.29 1.94
N GLN A 224 15.55 7.48 2.20
CA GLN A 224 16.63 6.83 1.44
C GLN A 224 16.55 5.29 1.49
N ALA A 225 16.12 4.71 2.60
CA ALA A 225 15.96 3.26 2.72
C ALA A 225 14.92 2.71 1.73
N GLU A 226 13.87 3.48 1.42
CA GLU A 226 12.89 3.12 0.39
C GLU A 226 13.54 3.17 -1.00
N VAL A 227 14.33 4.19 -1.33
CA VAL A 227 15.08 4.29 -2.59
C VAL A 227 15.98 3.07 -2.75
N ASP A 228 16.74 2.71 -1.71
CA ASP A 228 17.65 1.57 -1.74
C ASP A 228 16.87 0.25 -1.92
N ALA A 229 15.73 0.10 -1.26
CA ALA A 229 14.86 -1.05 -1.45
C ALA A 229 14.33 -1.16 -2.89
N ARG A 230 13.96 -0.05 -3.50
CA ARG A 230 13.50 0.01 -4.90
C ARG A 230 14.63 -0.27 -5.89
N ARG A 231 15.82 0.30 -5.69
CA ARG A 231 17.00 0.06 -6.54
C ARG A 231 17.39 -1.41 -6.62
N ARG A 232 17.24 -2.16 -5.52
CA ARG A 232 17.45 -3.61 -5.51
C ARG A 232 16.50 -4.39 -6.43
N ARG A 233 15.40 -3.76 -6.90
CA ARG A 233 14.41 -4.35 -7.80
C ARG A 233 14.64 -4.03 -9.26
N GLY A 234 15.39 -3.00 -9.54
CA GLY A 234 15.72 -2.51 -10.87
C GLY A 234 15.99 -1.01 -10.88
N PRO A 235 16.29 -0.45 -12.06
CA PRO A 235 16.56 0.97 -12.18
C PRO A 235 15.35 1.80 -11.77
N ILE A 236 15.62 2.94 -11.14
CA ILE A 236 14.62 3.99 -10.89
C ILE A 236 14.79 5.02 -12.00
N THR A 237 13.69 5.38 -12.64
CA THR A 237 13.66 6.45 -13.65
C THR A 237 12.95 7.68 -13.10
N GLY A 238 13.24 8.84 -13.66
CA GLY A 238 12.66 10.12 -13.24
C GLY A 238 13.28 10.70 -11.97
N GLU A 239 12.70 11.82 -11.51
CA GLU A 239 13.14 12.54 -10.32
C GLU A 239 12.70 11.83 -9.04
N ILE A 240 13.51 11.86 -8.00
CA ILE A 240 13.19 11.34 -6.68
C ILE A 240 13.15 12.51 -5.69
N LEU A 241 12.05 12.62 -4.95
CA LEU A 241 11.91 13.52 -3.82
C LEU A 241 11.69 12.72 -2.53
N LEU A 242 12.48 12.98 -1.51
CA LEU A 242 12.34 12.37 -0.17
C LEU A 242 11.47 13.28 0.71
N ALA A 243 10.19 12.97 0.83
CA ALA A 243 9.22 13.78 1.57
C ALA A 243 8.87 13.21 2.96
N GLY A 244 9.40 12.05 3.31
CA GLY A 244 9.12 11.41 4.58
C GLY A 244 7.70 10.82 4.71
N LEU A 245 7.43 10.25 5.87
CA LEU A 245 6.13 9.70 6.23
C LEU A 245 5.13 10.83 6.53
N GLU A 246 3.84 10.52 6.46
CA GLU A 246 2.77 11.44 6.83
C GLU A 246 2.76 11.74 8.33
N GLY A 247 2.37 12.98 8.69
CA GLY A 247 2.20 13.43 10.07
C GLY A 247 3.42 14.11 10.66
N GLU A 248 3.25 14.65 11.84
CA GLU A 248 4.31 15.30 12.60
C GLU A 248 5.21 14.26 13.28
N SER A 249 6.47 14.61 13.43
CA SER A 249 7.45 13.81 14.16
C SER A 249 7.54 14.27 15.60
N THR A 250 7.54 13.33 16.52
CA THR A 250 7.81 13.55 17.96
C THR A 250 9.11 12.83 18.29
N SER A 251 9.95 13.47 19.09
CA SER A 251 11.16 12.84 19.60
C SER A 251 10.80 11.61 20.41
N LEU A 252 11.52 10.52 20.17
CA LEU A 252 11.31 9.29 20.92
C LEU A 252 11.86 9.47 22.34
N ASP A 253 11.03 9.18 23.33
CA ASP A 253 11.38 9.26 24.73
C ASP A 253 11.76 7.84 25.25
N ALA A 254 13.06 7.61 25.39
CA ALA A 254 13.58 6.33 25.89
C ALA A 254 13.25 6.10 27.38
N THR A 255 12.92 7.14 28.15
CA THR A 255 12.55 7.02 29.57
C THR A 255 11.22 6.30 29.78
N GLN A 256 10.41 6.15 28.70
CA GLN A 256 9.17 5.38 28.75
C GLN A 256 9.42 3.90 29.14
N PHE A 257 10.65 3.38 28.91
CA PHE A 257 11.00 2.03 29.32
C PHE A 257 11.16 1.86 30.83
N ASP A 258 11.34 2.94 31.56
CA ASP A 258 11.46 2.91 33.03
C ASP A 258 10.10 2.79 33.74
N ARG A 259 9.00 2.96 33.05
CA ARG A 259 7.65 2.82 33.63
C ARG A 259 7.41 1.41 34.15
N ARG A 260 7.06 1.33 35.44
CA ARG A 260 6.86 0.05 36.13
C ARG A 260 5.63 -0.70 35.63
N GLU A 261 4.56 0.03 35.27
CA GLU A 261 3.26 -0.50 34.82
C GLU A 261 2.84 0.18 33.53
N PRO A 262 3.44 -0.17 32.37
CA PRO A 262 3.14 0.52 31.13
C PRO A 262 1.76 0.19 30.57
N VAL A 263 1.22 1.12 29.74
CA VAL A 263 0.17 0.82 28.79
C VAL A 263 0.82 0.25 27.53
N VAL A 264 0.46 -0.98 27.17
CA VAL A 264 1.06 -1.67 26.03
C VAL A 264 0.05 -1.79 24.89
N GLY A 265 0.38 -1.26 23.71
CA GLY A 265 -0.38 -1.46 22.48
C GLY A 265 0.05 -2.75 21.78
N ILE A 266 -0.87 -3.63 21.43
CA ILE A 266 -0.59 -4.76 20.54
C ILE A 266 -1.28 -4.50 19.21
N PHE A 267 -0.49 -4.25 18.16
CA PHE A 267 -1.01 -3.92 16.83
C PHE A 267 -1.00 -5.18 15.97
N ALA A 268 -2.17 -5.81 15.93
CA ALA A 268 -2.37 -7.10 15.28
C ALA A 268 -2.23 -7.00 13.74
N PRO A 269 -1.54 -7.94 13.09
CA PRO A 269 -1.44 -8.02 11.63
C PRO A 269 -2.78 -8.47 11.00
N LYS A 270 -2.85 -8.44 9.65
CA LYS A 270 -4.05 -8.88 8.89
C LYS A 270 -4.42 -10.34 9.15
N ALA A 271 -3.42 -11.20 9.24
CA ALA A 271 -3.59 -12.62 9.54
C ALA A 271 -2.87 -12.88 10.86
N VAL A 272 -3.60 -12.79 11.97
CA VAL A 272 -3.03 -12.97 13.30
C VAL A 272 -2.98 -14.45 13.69
N SER A 273 -1.89 -14.85 14.36
CA SER A 273 -1.82 -16.12 15.10
C SER A 273 -2.46 -15.92 16.47
N TRP A 274 -3.60 -16.58 16.69
CA TRP A 274 -4.36 -16.46 17.95
C TRP A 274 -3.60 -16.96 19.17
N GLU A 275 -2.93 -18.10 19.02
CA GLU A 275 -2.10 -18.68 20.07
C GLU A 275 -0.96 -17.74 20.46
N ARG A 276 -0.32 -17.18 19.44
CA ARG A 276 0.77 -16.24 19.64
C ARG A 276 0.32 -14.93 20.28
N LEU A 277 -0.83 -14.40 19.85
CA LEU A 277 -1.41 -13.20 20.46
C LEU A 277 -1.72 -13.43 21.93
N ALA A 278 -2.34 -14.58 22.28
CA ALA A 278 -2.63 -14.94 23.68
C ALA A 278 -1.34 -15.05 24.51
N SER A 279 -0.28 -15.67 23.97
CA SER A 279 1.02 -15.73 24.63
C SER A 279 1.61 -14.33 24.87
N VAL A 280 1.60 -13.45 23.86
CA VAL A 280 2.10 -12.08 24.00
C VAL A 280 1.32 -11.30 25.05
N ILE A 281 0.00 -11.44 25.11
CA ILE A 281 -0.86 -10.82 26.13
C ILE A 281 -0.47 -11.31 27.55
N ALA A 282 -0.33 -12.63 27.71
CA ALA A 282 0.08 -13.22 28.98
C ALA A 282 1.46 -12.72 29.42
N ASP A 283 2.42 -12.69 28.48
CA ASP A 283 3.76 -12.19 28.73
C ASP A 283 3.76 -10.70 29.14
N CYS A 284 2.97 -9.86 28.47
CA CYS A 284 2.85 -8.44 28.82
C CYS A 284 2.35 -8.24 30.25
N ARG A 285 1.39 -9.06 30.68
CA ARG A 285 0.88 -9.00 32.06
C ARG A 285 1.91 -9.47 33.08
N HIS A 286 2.51 -10.61 32.81
CA HIS A 286 3.40 -11.26 33.77
C HIS A 286 4.75 -10.54 33.89
N TYR A 287 5.42 -10.30 32.75
CA TYR A 287 6.79 -9.78 32.75
C TYR A 287 6.87 -8.25 32.70
N LEU A 288 5.96 -7.58 31.97
CA LEU A 288 5.96 -6.12 31.89
C LEU A 288 5.08 -5.48 32.98
N ARG A 289 4.23 -6.28 33.66
CA ARG A 289 3.22 -5.78 34.60
C ARG A 289 2.35 -4.70 33.97
N ALA A 290 1.97 -4.89 32.72
CA ALA A 290 1.18 -3.92 31.98
C ALA A 290 -0.14 -3.65 32.72
N ARG A 291 -0.36 -2.38 33.09
CA ARG A 291 -1.62 -1.95 33.73
C ARG A 291 -2.81 -2.03 32.77
N GLN A 292 -2.52 -1.87 31.48
CA GLN A 292 -3.50 -1.94 30.42
C GLN A 292 -2.86 -2.47 29.14
N ILE A 293 -3.62 -3.28 28.40
CA ILE A 293 -3.24 -3.76 27.06
C ILE A 293 -4.30 -3.26 26.08
N VAL A 294 -3.87 -2.47 25.10
CA VAL A 294 -4.71 -1.93 24.02
C VAL A 294 -4.50 -2.76 22.77
N ILE A 295 -5.51 -3.49 22.32
CA ILE A 295 -5.44 -4.28 21.09
C ILE A 295 -5.99 -3.48 19.93
N ARG A 296 -5.17 -3.24 18.94
CA ARG A 296 -5.57 -2.61 17.68
C ARG A 296 -5.58 -3.63 16.56
N TRP A 297 -6.77 -3.92 16.07
CA TRP A 297 -6.95 -4.80 14.93
C TRP A 297 -6.58 -4.12 13.60
N HIS A 298 -6.01 -4.90 12.67
CA HIS A 298 -5.75 -4.37 11.34
C HIS A 298 -7.08 -4.01 10.64
N PRO A 299 -7.23 -2.81 10.04
CA PRO A 299 -8.50 -2.37 9.42
C PRO A 299 -9.06 -3.31 8.35
N SER A 300 -8.17 -4.01 7.63
CA SER A 300 -8.55 -4.99 6.59
C SER A 300 -8.65 -6.42 7.11
N MET A 301 -8.73 -6.63 8.41
CA MET A 301 -8.93 -7.96 8.98
C MET A 301 -10.32 -8.48 8.61
N LEU A 302 -10.38 -9.65 7.97
CA LEU A 302 -11.62 -10.23 7.45
C LEU A 302 -12.46 -10.90 8.55
N GLU A 303 -11.81 -11.51 9.54
CA GLU A 303 -12.49 -12.18 10.65
C GLU A 303 -12.76 -11.19 11.79
N PRO A 304 -14.01 -11.12 12.30
CA PRO A 304 -14.24 -10.50 13.58
C PRO A 304 -13.47 -11.28 14.65
N PRO A 305 -12.86 -10.62 15.59
CA PRO A 305 -12.09 -11.29 16.63
C PRO A 305 -13.00 -12.19 17.46
N ARG A 306 -12.91 -13.51 17.25
CA ARG A 306 -13.51 -14.50 18.16
C ARG A 306 -12.94 -14.41 19.58
N LEU A 307 -11.88 -13.63 19.74
CA LEU A 307 -11.23 -13.36 21.00
C LEU A 307 -12.03 -12.41 21.89
N SER A 308 -12.91 -11.55 21.35
CA SER A 308 -13.67 -10.61 22.16
C SER A 308 -14.39 -11.31 23.32
N HIS A 309 -14.95 -12.50 23.10
CA HIS A 309 -15.55 -13.30 24.17
C HIS A 309 -14.54 -13.91 25.15
N ARG A 310 -13.31 -14.17 24.75
CA ARG A 310 -12.25 -14.72 25.62
C ARG A 310 -11.42 -13.64 26.31
N LEU A 311 -11.36 -12.46 25.72
CA LEU A 311 -10.61 -11.32 26.25
C LEU A 311 -11.49 -10.41 27.12
N SER A 312 -12.82 -10.39 26.91
CA SER A 312 -13.75 -9.59 27.72
C SER A 312 -13.71 -9.96 29.21
N ASP A 313 -13.39 -11.22 29.51
CA ASP A 313 -13.26 -11.71 30.90
C ASP A 313 -11.90 -11.35 31.52
N MET A 314 -10.99 -10.75 30.75
CA MET A 314 -9.65 -10.40 31.23
C MET A 314 -9.58 -8.89 31.55
N SER A 315 -9.59 -8.53 32.85
CA SER A 315 -9.45 -7.13 33.30
C SER A 315 -8.22 -6.45 32.67
N GLY A 316 -8.34 -5.16 32.30
CA GLY A 316 -7.22 -4.37 31.75
C GLY A 316 -6.90 -4.60 30.28
N ILE A 317 -7.74 -5.33 29.52
CA ILE A 317 -7.64 -5.40 28.05
C ILE A 317 -8.72 -4.50 27.44
N VAL A 318 -8.31 -3.68 26.50
CA VAL A 318 -9.18 -2.78 25.74
C VAL A 318 -8.98 -3.03 24.24
N GLU A 319 -10.05 -3.31 23.54
CA GLU A 319 -10.04 -3.37 22.09
C GLU A 319 -10.33 -2.00 21.47
N SER A 320 -9.43 -1.50 20.63
CA SER A 320 -9.72 -0.26 19.93
C SER A 320 -10.72 -0.48 18.79
N PRO A 321 -11.64 0.48 18.53
CA PRO A 321 -12.50 0.42 17.36
C PRO A 321 -11.70 0.25 16.07
N LYS A 322 -12.16 -0.59 15.12
CA LYS A 322 -11.50 -0.77 13.81
C LYS A 322 -11.35 0.53 13.02
N THR A 323 -12.24 1.49 13.26
CA THR A 323 -12.24 2.82 12.64
C THR A 323 -11.26 3.79 13.29
N ALA A 324 -10.72 3.46 14.48
CA ALA A 324 -9.77 4.31 15.18
C ALA A 324 -8.50 4.55 14.35
N LYS A 325 -8.07 5.79 14.30
CA LYS A 325 -6.81 6.14 13.61
C LYS A 325 -5.64 5.55 14.38
N LEU A 326 -4.62 5.11 13.64
CA LEU A 326 -3.42 4.52 14.22
C LEU A 326 -2.78 5.44 15.26
N ALA A 327 -2.64 6.72 14.93
CA ALA A 327 -2.01 7.70 15.79
C ALA A 327 -2.76 7.88 17.13
N ASP A 328 -4.10 7.87 17.08
CA ASP A 328 -4.93 8.08 18.28
C ASP A 328 -4.81 6.90 19.25
N VAL A 329 -4.69 5.68 18.70
CA VAL A 329 -4.49 4.47 19.51
C VAL A 329 -3.05 4.40 20.02
N ALA A 330 -2.08 4.70 19.18
CA ALA A 330 -0.67 4.65 19.57
C ALA A 330 -0.35 5.63 20.70
N ARG A 331 -0.86 6.86 20.63
CA ARG A 331 -0.65 7.87 21.69
C ARG A 331 -1.20 7.51 23.08
N GLN A 332 -2.08 6.50 23.16
CA GLN A 332 -2.57 5.95 24.43
C GLN A 332 -1.59 4.95 25.05
N CYS A 333 -0.57 4.54 24.31
CA CYS A 333 0.35 3.49 24.67
C CYS A 333 1.73 4.08 25.02
N ASP A 334 2.36 3.50 26.03
CA ASP A 334 3.76 3.78 26.35
C ASP A 334 4.69 3.03 25.39
N TRP A 335 4.31 1.82 24.98
CA TRP A 335 5.01 0.99 24.02
C TRP A 335 4.01 0.35 23.05
N VAL A 336 4.51 0.03 21.85
CA VAL A 336 3.75 -0.74 20.88
C VAL A 336 4.50 -2.02 20.54
N ILE A 337 3.78 -3.13 20.52
CA ILE A 337 4.25 -4.44 20.07
C ILE A 337 3.56 -4.76 18.75
N ALA A 338 4.34 -5.16 17.74
CA ALA A 338 3.81 -5.59 16.45
C ALA A 338 4.66 -6.73 15.86
N ASP A 339 4.13 -7.36 14.82
CA ASP A 339 4.86 -8.41 14.09
C ASP A 339 6.11 -7.84 13.41
N GLU A 340 7.21 -8.61 13.40
CA GLU A 340 8.48 -8.21 12.77
C GLU A 340 8.35 -7.86 11.29
N ASN A 341 7.31 -8.39 10.63
CA ASN A 341 6.96 -8.11 9.23
C ASN A 341 5.91 -7.00 9.08
N SER A 342 5.75 -6.13 10.07
CA SER A 342 4.77 -5.05 10.06
C SER A 342 5.41 -3.69 9.75
N SER A 343 4.89 -2.98 8.76
CA SER A 343 5.28 -1.59 8.50
C SER A 343 4.71 -0.61 9.53
N VAL A 344 3.85 -1.05 10.45
CA VAL A 344 3.25 -0.21 11.49
C VAL A 344 4.28 0.37 12.46
N HIS A 345 5.44 -0.27 12.58
CA HIS A 345 6.56 0.24 13.37
C HIS A 345 6.95 1.67 12.96
N LEU A 346 7.01 1.97 11.68
CA LEU A 346 7.45 3.27 11.19
C LEU A 346 6.56 4.44 11.66
N PRO A 347 5.23 4.44 11.42
CA PRO A 347 4.38 5.52 11.91
C PRO A 347 4.29 5.60 13.44
N VAL A 348 4.45 4.50 14.17
CA VAL A 348 4.50 4.48 15.64
C VAL A 348 5.77 5.17 16.15
N LEU A 349 6.91 4.78 15.61
CA LEU A 349 8.21 5.38 15.94
C LEU A 349 8.27 6.88 15.59
N LYS A 350 7.63 7.30 14.49
CA LYS A 350 7.50 8.71 14.14
C LYS A 350 6.74 9.52 15.20
N LEU A 351 5.78 8.91 15.88
CA LEU A 351 5.05 9.53 16.98
C LEU A 351 5.85 9.59 18.29
N GLY A 352 7.10 9.16 18.29
CA GLY A 352 7.95 9.12 19.47
C GLY A 352 7.60 7.98 20.43
N ILE A 353 6.91 6.94 19.94
CA ILE A 353 6.50 5.79 20.76
C ILE A 353 7.40 4.60 20.43
N PRO A 354 8.10 4.03 21.42
CA PRO A 354 8.90 2.84 21.20
C PRO A 354 8.09 1.68 20.61
N SER A 355 8.65 1.03 19.59
CA SER A 355 7.98 -0.09 18.92
C SER A 355 8.88 -1.32 18.92
N ILE A 356 8.31 -2.46 19.33
CA ILE A 356 9.00 -3.70 19.59
C ILE A 356 8.49 -4.77 18.62
N ALA A 357 9.42 -5.41 17.93
CA ALA A 357 9.12 -6.50 17.02
C ALA A 357 9.00 -7.83 17.74
N VAL A 358 7.93 -8.57 17.47
CA VAL A 358 7.72 -9.95 17.95
C VAL A 358 7.65 -10.88 16.76
N LYS A 359 8.28 -12.06 16.90
CA LYS A 359 8.25 -13.11 15.88
C LYS A 359 6.87 -13.77 15.83
N GLN A 360 6.40 -14.07 14.62
CA GLN A 360 5.25 -14.95 14.37
C GLN A 360 3.92 -14.49 15.01
N LEU A 361 3.75 -13.19 15.27
CA LEU A 361 2.43 -12.67 15.63
C LEU A 361 1.46 -12.79 14.45
N GLY A 362 1.97 -12.70 13.22
CA GLY A 362 1.25 -12.98 11.98
C GLY A 362 1.43 -14.42 11.52
N ARG A 363 0.42 -14.95 10.82
CA ARG A 363 0.50 -16.23 10.11
C ARG A 363 1.24 -16.03 8.78
N TYR A 364 2.56 -15.86 8.87
CA TYR A 364 3.44 -15.75 7.70
C TYR A 364 4.31 -17.00 7.57
N PRO A 365 4.80 -17.34 6.37
CA PRO A 365 5.80 -18.42 6.22
C PRO A 365 7.00 -18.15 7.12
N GLU A 366 7.51 -19.18 7.80
CA GLU A 366 8.65 -19.09 8.71
C GLU A 366 9.93 -18.54 8.05
N THR A 367 10.08 -18.76 6.75
CA THR A 367 11.19 -18.22 5.94
C THR A 367 11.13 -16.70 5.77
N ARG A 368 10.05 -16.05 6.25
CA ARG A 368 9.83 -14.62 6.06
C ARG A 368 10.06 -13.87 7.36
N THR A 369 11.27 -13.37 7.51
CA THR A 369 11.69 -12.55 8.63
C THR A 369 12.07 -11.16 8.15
N ASP A 370 11.80 -10.14 8.96
CA ASP A 370 12.22 -8.73 8.72
C ASP A 370 12.01 -8.24 7.28
N MET A 371 10.80 -8.43 6.76
CA MET A 371 10.43 -8.12 5.37
C MET A 371 10.80 -6.70 4.93
N TYR A 372 10.72 -5.75 5.85
CA TYR A 372 11.01 -4.34 5.60
C TYR A 372 12.45 -3.94 5.95
N GLY A 373 13.26 -4.86 6.48
CA GLY A 373 14.62 -4.58 6.91
C GLY A 373 14.72 -3.73 8.17
N LEU A 374 13.66 -3.61 8.95
CA LEU A 374 13.61 -2.74 10.12
C LEU A 374 14.49 -3.24 11.27
N VAL A 375 14.58 -4.55 11.44
CA VAL A 375 15.48 -5.21 12.42
C VAL A 375 16.93 -5.11 11.94
N ARG A 376 17.18 -5.50 10.67
CA ARG A 376 18.50 -5.48 10.06
C ARG A 376 19.13 -4.07 10.11
N ASP A 377 18.35 -3.05 9.78
CA ASP A 377 18.84 -1.67 9.74
C ASP A 377 18.74 -0.96 11.11
N ARG A 378 18.42 -1.72 12.15
CA ARG A 378 18.36 -1.28 13.55
C ARG A 378 17.38 -0.12 13.77
N ILE A 379 16.23 -0.17 13.12
CA ILE A 379 15.10 0.76 13.31
C ILE A 379 14.23 0.30 14.46
N VAL A 380 13.99 -1.02 14.55
CA VAL A 380 13.40 -1.69 15.71
C VAL A 380 14.44 -2.62 16.34
N PRO A 381 14.34 -2.90 17.64
CA PRO A 381 15.19 -3.88 18.29
C PRO A 381 15.08 -5.27 17.64
N PRO A 382 16.04 -6.18 17.88
CA PRO A 382 15.93 -7.56 17.45
C PRO A 382 14.58 -8.16 17.84
N ALA A 383 13.93 -8.84 16.87
CA ALA A 383 12.62 -9.42 17.12
C ALA A 383 12.70 -10.55 18.16
N VAL A 384 11.88 -10.45 19.21
CA VAL A 384 11.86 -11.40 20.31
C VAL A 384 10.88 -12.54 20.08
N SER A 385 11.23 -13.72 20.57
CA SER A 385 10.35 -14.90 20.58
C SER A 385 9.41 -14.88 21.79
N SER A 386 9.78 -14.24 22.89
CA SER A 386 8.94 -14.00 24.07
C SER A 386 9.24 -12.61 24.63
N ILE A 387 8.24 -11.97 25.20
CA ILE A 387 8.41 -10.67 25.87
C ILE A 387 9.33 -10.78 27.11
N ARG A 388 9.39 -11.95 27.73
CA ARG A 388 10.32 -12.22 28.84
C ARG A 388 11.80 -12.03 28.45
N ASP A 389 12.13 -12.19 27.17
CA ASP A 389 13.51 -12.08 26.68
C ASP A 389 13.94 -10.61 26.50
N MET A 390 13.04 -9.68 26.75
CA MET A 390 13.28 -8.25 26.63
C MET A 390 13.98 -7.70 27.88
N GLN A 391 15.11 -7.05 27.66
CA GLN A 391 15.81 -6.28 28.68
C GLN A 391 15.53 -4.79 28.50
N ARG A 392 14.90 -4.15 29.50
CA ARG A 392 14.48 -2.74 29.42
C ARG A 392 15.65 -1.79 29.17
N ASP A 393 16.75 -1.99 29.89
CA ASP A 393 17.96 -1.15 29.73
C ASP A 393 18.56 -1.28 28.31
N ALA A 394 18.53 -2.50 27.74
CA ALA A 394 18.99 -2.72 26.37
C ALA A 394 18.09 -2.01 25.34
N LEU A 395 16.78 -1.96 25.61
CA LEU A 395 15.85 -1.22 24.75
C LEU A 395 16.07 0.29 24.88
N ALA A 396 16.20 0.82 26.07
CA ALA A 396 16.49 2.24 26.29
C ALA A 396 17.80 2.65 25.60
N ALA A 397 18.86 1.85 25.75
CA ALA A 397 20.14 2.07 25.08
C ALA A 397 20.01 1.97 23.54
N PHE A 398 19.19 1.03 23.02
CA PHE A 398 18.96 0.88 21.59
C PHE A 398 18.36 2.15 20.97
N PHE A 399 17.34 2.72 21.59
CA PHE A 399 16.65 3.90 21.09
C PHE A 399 17.41 5.21 21.38
N SER A 400 18.38 5.21 22.31
CA SER A 400 19.20 6.40 22.62
C SER A 400 20.38 6.55 21.67
N ASN A 401 21.07 5.46 21.31
CA ASN A 401 22.37 5.48 20.61
C ASN A 401 22.23 5.71 19.09
N GLY A 402 22.14 6.98 18.66
CA GLY A 402 22.13 7.37 17.26
C GLY A 402 20.92 6.83 16.47
N TRP A 403 19.86 6.43 17.16
CA TRP A 403 18.65 5.87 16.56
C TRP A 403 18.00 6.88 15.61
N ALA A 404 17.90 8.14 15.97
CA ALA A 404 17.30 9.18 15.16
C ALA A 404 17.92 9.28 13.76
N ALA A 405 19.25 9.22 13.67
CA ALA A 405 19.96 9.25 12.39
C ALA A 405 19.66 8.01 11.52
N ARG A 406 19.49 6.84 12.14
CA ARG A 406 19.07 5.62 11.41
C ARG A 406 17.63 5.76 10.92
N PHE A 407 16.72 6.30 11.76
CA PHE A 407 15.32 6.49 11.42
C PHE A 407 15.11 7.50 10.30
N GLN A 408 15.92 8.56 10.21
CA GLN A 408 15.89 9.54 9.11
C GLN A 408 16.08 8.89 7.73
N ARG A 409 16.76 7.76 7.62
CA ARG A 409 16.86 7.02 6.37
C ARG A 409 15.53 6.41 5.92
N TYR A 410 14.62 6.14 6.87
CA TYR A 410 13.28 5.61 6.61
C TYR A 410 12.23 6.72 6.51
N ASP A 411 12.42 7.79 7.26
CA ASP A 411 11.57 8.97 7.28
C ASP A 411 12.40 10.26 7.11
N ALA A 412 12.52 10.70 5.87
CA ALA A 412 13.27 11.94 5.54
C ALA A 412 12.65 13.20 6.15
N SER A 413 11.40 13.12 6.63
CA SER A 413 10.75 14.22 7.35
C SER A 413 11.05 14.25 8.84
N TYR A 414 11.69 13.21 9.39
CA TYR A 414 12.01 13.16 10.80
C TYR A 414 12.96 14.31 11.19
N ALA A 415 12.56 15.10 12.17
CA ALA A 415 13.25 16.33 12.62
C ALA A 415 13.33 17.45 11.55
N ARG A 416 12.52 17.41 10.48
CA ARG A 416 12.42 18.51 9.50
C ARG A 416 11.08 19.25 9.64
N PRO A 417 11.06 20.59 9.46
CA PRO A 417 9.81 21.34 9.44
C PRO A 417 8.89 20.88 8.30
N LYS A 418 7.62 20.64 8.60
CA LYS A 418 6.62 20.24 7.61
C LYS A 418 6.53 21.21 6.43
N ALA A 419 6.57 22.52 6.71
CA ALA A 419 6.50 23.56 5.69
C ALA A 419 7.66 23.48 4.66
N ALA A 420 8.88 23.13 5.10
CA ALA A 420 10.01 22.97 4.18
C ALA A 420 9.77 21.81 3.19
N ILE A 421 9.20 20.70 3.67
CA ILE A 421 8.88 19.55 2.84
C ILE A 421 7.77 19.89 1.84
N GLU A 422 6.75 20.63 2.27
CA GLU A 422 5.64 21.06 1.41
C GLU A 422 6.13 22.01 0.29
N ILE A 423 7.06 22.90 0.61
CA ILE A 423 7.71 23.79 -0.39
C ILE A 423 8.48 22.95 -1.43
N GLU A 424 9.30 21.99 -0.97
CA GLU A 424 10.04 21.10 -1.88
C GLU A 424 9.11 20.25 -2.76
N MET A 425 8.03 19.73 -2.18
CA MET A 425 7.03 18.96 -2.94
C MET A 425 6.36 19.83 -4.01
N ARG A 426 5.94 21.04 -3.67
CA ARG A 426 5.35 22.00 -4.61
C ARG A 426 6.33 22.28 -5.75
N ALA A 427 7.56 22.65 -5.43
CA ALA A 427 8.58 22.99 -6.41
C ALA A 427 8.88 21.82 -7.37
N ALA A 428 8.94 20.58 -6.88
CA ALA A 428 9.16 19.39 -7.72
C ALA A 428 7.99 19.15 -8.67
N ILE A 429 6.75 19.30 -8.19
CA ILE A 429 5.55 19.13 -9.02
C ILE A 429 5.47 20.23 -10.09
N GLU A 430 5.77 21.46 -9.73
CA GLU A 430 5.78 22.60 -10.69
C GLU A 430 6.86 22.44 -11.75
N ARG A 431 8.07 22.00 -11.40
CA ARG A 431 9.11 21.68 -12.40
C ARG A 431 8.63 20.63 -13.38
N LEU A 432 7.98 19.56 -12.90
CA LEU A 432 7.46 18.51 -13.77
C LEU A 432 6.40 19.06 -14.74
N ARG A 433 5.48 19.91 -14.27
CA ARG A 433 4.42 20.52 -15.06
C ARG A 433 4.98 21.46 -16.15
N HIS A 434 5.96 22.30 -15.81
CA HIS A 434 6.55 23.28 -16.72
C HIS A 434 7.59 22.68 -17.67
N GLY A 435 8.33 21.64 -17.24
CA GLY A 435 9.28 20.95 -18.12
C GLY A 435 8.63 20.30 -19.33
N VAL A 436 7.44 19.73 -19.16
CA VAL A 436 6.64 19.17 -20.27
C VAL A 436 6.10 20.25 -21.21
N ALA A 437 5.76 21.44 -20.68
CA ALA A 437 5.30 22.55 -21.50
C ALA A 437 6.39 23.07 -22.45
N ALA A 438 7.65 23.06 -22.03
CA ALA A 438 8.78 23.50 -22.86
C ALA A 438 9.08 22.54 -24.02
N GLU A 439 8.97 21.23 -23.81
CA GLU A 439 9.18 20.23 -24.86
C GLU A 439 8.03 20.16 -25.87
N SER A 440 6.80 20.48 -25.47
CA SER A 440 5.62 20.46 -26.35
C SER A 440 5.49 21.69 -27.26
N ILE A 441 6.22 22.78 -26.98
CA ILE A 441 6.24 24.01 -27.80
C ILE A 441 7.35 23.94 -28.88
N GLY A 442 8.32 23.01 -28.70
CA GLY A 442 9.44 22.82 -29.62
C GLY A 442 9.28 21.70 -30.65
N ALA A 443 8.15 20.98 -30.68
CA ALA A 443 7.81 19.90 -31.61
C ALA A 443 6.62 20.28 -32.48
#